data_a8cb5cba1a56be8d10ec233b1ebe2819
#
_entry.id   a8cb5cba1a56be8d10ec233b1ebe2819
#
_cell.length_a   1.000
_cell.length_b   1.000
_cell.length_c   1.000
_cell.angle_alpha   90.00
_cell.angle_beta   90.00
_cell.angle_gamma   90.00
#
_symmetry.space_group_name_H-M   'P 1'
#
loop_
_entity.id
_entity.type
_entity.pdbx_description
1 polymer ?
#
loop_
_entity_poly.entity_id
_entity_poly.type
_entity_poly.pdbx_seq_one_letter_code
_entity_poly.pdbx_strand_id
1 'polypeptide(L)'
;EPGSSAHRLLEDLQSQGYIDHPRFFLLLAYFKGATSKLKPGEYLFDPGTRPGQMFDQMLAGHAIYHRFTLVEGWTFQQLITALNALPYVKHQLSHVSAAQVLANLGLPAQNPEGLFYPATYYFSLVTTDSDLLKWSYRLLEKKLHQAWKTRAVGLPYKKSYQALIVASLVEKETAIAKERPMIAGVIVRRLRAGIPLQIDASIIYGLGSAYSGKLTVEDLRKDTPYNTYTRRGLPPTPIASPSLASITAALHPDQSQNLYFVAKGDGSHQFSQNLSEHNLAVQLYQLDQRYPYLKKKSSRLNCQNLWFVSQSMRTFFCQLNN
;
A
#
# COMPACT_ATOMS: atom_id res chain seq x y z
N GLU A 1 -5.00 4.94 32.07
CA GLU A 1 -5.91 5.29 30.97
C GLU A 1 -5.88 6.80 30.71
N PRO A 2 -6.21 7.27 29.47
CA PRO A 2 -6.35 8.69 29.20
C PRO A 2 -7.41 9.32 30.10
N GLY A 3 -7.08 10.43 30.76
CA GLY A 3 -8.00 11.11 31.68
C GLY A 3 -8.05 10.56 33.10
N SER A 4 -7.30 9.50 33.42
CA SER A 4 -7.17 9.03 34.80
C SER A 4 -6.44 10.07 35.64
N SER A 5 -7.01 10.42 36.81
CA SER A 5 -6.31 11.28 37.77
C SER A 5 -5.17 10.49 38.45
N ALA A 6 -4.18 11.21 38.98
CA ALA A 6 -3.12 10.60 39.78
C ALA A 6 -3.69 9.79 40.96
N HIS A 7 -4.81 10.23 41.52
CA HIS A 7 -5.53 9.54 42.60
C HIS A 7 -6.00 8.16 42.14
N ARG A 8 -6.69 8.07 40.99
CA ARG A 8 -7.21 6.79 40.48
C ARG A 8 -6.08 5.81 40.11
N LEU A 9 -4.99 6.33 39.55
CA LEU A 9 -3.80 5.51 39.28
C LEU A 9 -3.24 4.88 40.57
N LEU A 10 -3.19 5.66 41.65
CA LEU A 10 -2.66 5.18 42.92
C LEU A 10 -3.59 4.17 43.59
N GLU A 11 -4.90 4.32 43.46
CA GLU A 11 -5.89 3.34 43.89
C GLU A 11 -5.74 2.01 43.12
N ASP A 12 -5.56 2.09 41.79
CA ASP A 12 -5.33 0.91 40.97
C ASP A 12 -4.01 0.19 41.36
N LEU A 13 -2.95 0.93 41.59
CA LEU A 13 -1.66 0.37 42.03
C LEU A 13 -1.75 -0.26 43.43
N GLN A 14 -2.54 0.33 44.33
CA GLN A 14 -2.80 -0.24 45.67
C GLN A 14 -3.63 -1.53 45.54
N SER A 15 -4.68 -1.52 44.75
CA SER A 15 -5.55 -2.70 44.59
C SER A 15 -4.81 -3.90 44.01
N GLN A 16 -3.77 -3.64 43.20
CA GLN A 16 -2.90 -4.65 42.60
C GLN A 16 -1.69 -5.02 43.50
N GLY A 17 -1.55 -4.42 44.69
CA GLY A 17 -0.49 -4.73 45.64
C GLY A 17 0.89 -4.15 45.30
N TYR A 18 0.97 -3.19 44.38
CA TYR A 18 2.21 -2.54 44.01
C TYR A 18 2.64 -1.45 45.00
N ILE A 19 1.70 -0.89 45.76
CA ILE A 19 1.96 0.14 46.77
C ILE A 19 1.10 -0.07 47.99
N ASP A 20 1.69 0.15 49.21
CA ASP A 20 0.99 -0.02 50.46
C ASP A 20 0.28 1.29 50.93
N HIS A 21 0.87 2.45 50.62
CA HIS A 21 0.48 3.74 51.16
C HIS A 21 0.19 4.81 50.10
N PRO A 22 -0.98 4.78 49.42
CA PRO A 22 -1.27 5.66 48.28
C PRO A 22 -1.23 7.16 48.65
N ARG A 23 -1.52 7.52 49.91
CA ARG A 23 -1.47 8.94 50.37
C ARG A 23 -0.06 9.52 50.31
N PHE A 24 0.98 8.76 50.68
CA PHE A 24 2.38 9.20 50.53
C PHE A 24 2.77 9.38 49.07
N PHE A 25 2.28 8.50 48.21
CA PHE A 25 2.51 8.62 46.78
C PHE A 25 1.82 9.84 46.17
N LEU A 26 0.60 10.15 46.64
CA LEU A 26 -0.11 11.35 46.18
C LEU A 26 0.65 12.62 46.58
N LEU A 27 1.17 12.66 47.81
CA LEU A 27 2.00 13.78 48.26
C LEU A 27 3.29 13.92 47.43
N LEU A 28 3.96 12.81 47.16
CA LEU A 28 5.12 12.78 46.29
C LEU A 28 4.80 13.23 44.86
N ALA A 29 3.69 12.77 44.31
CA ALA A 29 3.18 13.19 42.99
C ALA A 29 2.92 14.70 42.94
N TYR A 30 2.37 15.27 44.02
CA TYR A 30 2.14 16.71 44.15
C TYR A 30 3.46 17.49 44.14
N PHE A 31 4.45 17.11 44.97
CA PHE A 31 5.75 17.74 45.02
C PHE A 31 6.53 17.67 43.69
N LYS A 32 6.37 16.56 42.95
CA LYS A 32 6.97 16.40 41.62
C LYS A 32 6.18 17.08 40.50
N GLY A 33 5.08 17.73 40.80
CA GLY A 33 4.18 18.30 39.78
C GLY A 33 3.61 17.25 38.82
N ALA A 34 3.51 16.00 39.31
CA ALA A 34 3.08 14.87 38.51
C ALA A 34 1.56 14.73 38.37
N THR A 35 0.80 15.37 39.26
CA THR A 35 -0.67 15.22 39.36
C THR A 35 -1.44 15.52 38.08
N SER A 36 -0.92 16.43 37.23
CA SER A 36 -1.54 16.81 35.95
C SER A 36 -0.66 16.55 34.72
N LYS A 37 0.55 16.00 34.90
CA LYS A 37 1.54 15.82 33.83
C LYS A 37 1.89 14.36 33.53
N LEU A 38 1.25 13.41 34.25
CA LEU A 38 1.43 11.98 33.99
C LEU A 38 0.98 11.67 32.57
N LYS A 39 1.86 11.05 31.81
CA LYS A 39 1.53 10.60 30.45
C LYS A 39 0.82 9.26 30.53
N PRO A 40 -0.34 9.09 29.88
CA PRO A 40 -0.98 7.79 29.81
C PRO A 40 -0.13 6.82 28.98
N GLY A 41 -0.11 5.55 29.40
CA GLY A 41 0.68 4.53 28.71
C GLY A 41 0.83 3.28 29.56
N GLU A 42 1.49 2.27 29.00
CA GLU A 42 1.95 1.08 29.68
C GLU A 42 3.39 1.32 30.13
N TYR A 43 3.67 0.99 31.38
CA TYR A 43 5.01 1.17 31.94
C TYR A 43 5.49 -0.14 32.55
N LEU A 44 6.73 -0.48 32.28
CA LEU A 44 7.40 -1.59 32.91
C LEU A 44 8.26 -1.05 34.06
N PHE A 45 8.01 -1.56 35.26
CA PHE A 45 8.81 -1.26 36.43
C PHE A 45 9.50 -2.54 36.88
N ASP A 46 10.82 -2.47 37.06
CA ASP A 46 11.60 -3.58 37.61
C ASP A 46 11.24 -3.79 39.09
N PRO A 47 11.28 -5.03 39.58
CA PRO A 47 11.11 -5.31 40.99
C PRO A 47 12.05 -4.46 41.86
N GLY A 48 11.51 -3.74 42.85
CA GLY A 48 12.23 -2.81 43.68
C GLY A 48 12.40 -1.40 43.17
N THR A 49 11.77 -1.04 42.03
CA THR A 49 11.74 0.34 41.55
C THR A 49 11.10 1.24 42.60
N ARG A 50 11.80 2.29 42.99
CA ARG A 50 11.29 3.25 44.00
C ARG A 50 10.16 4.10 43.42
N PRO A 51 9.14 4.49 44.22
CA PRO A 51 8.00 5.29 43.78
C PRO A 51 8.39 6.58 43.05
N GLY A 52 9.43 7.28 43.53
CA GLY A 52 9.92 8.47 42.87
C GLY A 52 10.41 8.22 41.44
N GLN A 53 11.06 7.07 41.20
CA GLN A 53 11.54 6.66 39.89
C GLN A 53 10.36 6.28 38.97
N MET A 54 9.30 5.65 39.51
CA MET A 54 8.08 5.35 38.74
C MET A 54 7.44 6.64 38.22
N PHE A 55 7.30 7.68 39.06
CA PHE A 55 6.80 8.98 38.62
C PHE A 55 7.72 9.65 37.61
N ASP A 56 9.05 9.57 37.79
CA ASP A 56 9.99 10.14 36.84
C ASP A 56 9.87 9.48 35.45
N GLN A 57 9.72 8.15 35.39
CA GLN A 57 9.46 7.45 34.13
C GLN A 57 8.14 7.84 33.50
N MET A 58 7.07 7.96 34.28
CA MET A 58 5.74 8.37 33.79
C MET A 58 5.72 9.84 33.32
N LEU A 59 6.41 10.73 34.00
CA LEU A 59 6.55 12.13 33.59
C LEU A 59 7.38 12.27 32.32
N ALA A 60 8.48 11.51 32.22
CA ALA A 60 9.31 11.47 31.02
C ALA A 60 8.54 10.84 29.82
N GLY A 61 7.55 9.98 30.11
CA GLY A 61 6.77 9.28 29.09
C GLY A 61 7.51 8.09 28.51
N HIS A 62 8.32 7.41 29.31
CA HIS A 62 9.00 6.15 28.94
C HIS A 62 7.99 4.99 28.93
N ALA A 63 6.89 5.18 28.25
CA ALA A 63 5.86 4.16 28.08
C ALA A 63 6.31 3.09 27.08
N ILE A 64 5.80 1.88 27.23
CA ILE A 64 5.93 0.82 26.24
C ILE A 64 5.04 1.18 25.06
N TYR A 65 5.64 1.17 23.87
CA TYR A 65 4.92 1.33 22.61
C TYR A 65 5.00 0.03 21.83
N HIS A 66 3.85 -0.42 21.40
CA HIS A 66 3.69 -1.48 20.41
C HIS A 66 3.82 -0.88 19.01
N ARG A 67 4.14 -1.69 18.03
CA ARG A 67 4.27 -1.23 16.64
C ARG A 67 3.32 -1.99 15.72
N PHE A 68 2.72 -1.27 14.78
CA PHE A 68 1.99 -1.81 13.65
C PHE A 68 2.59 -1.26 12.36
N THR A 69 2.99 -2.13 11.45
CA THR A 69 3.52 -1.72 10.14
C THR A 69 2.51 -2.03 9.04
N LEU A 70 1.96 -0.96 8.44
CA LEU A 70 1.23 -1.04 7.19
C LEU A 70 2.26 -1.06 6.06
N VAL A 71 2.29 -2.15 5.30
CA VAL A 71 3.31 -2.39 4.28
C VAL A 71 2.88 -1.75 2.95
N GLU A 72 3.85 -1.19 2.22
CA GLU A 72 3.63 -0.66 0.87
C GLU A 72 3.09 -1.74 -0.06
N GLY A 73 2.15 -1.38 -0.92
CA GLY A 73 1.53 -2.31 -1.86
C GLY A 73 0.46 -3.25 -1.25
N TRP A 74 0.15 -3.15 0.05
CA TRP A 74 -0.97 -3.89 0.63
C TRP A 74 -2.31 -3.37 0.12
N THR A 75 -3.24 -4.31 -0.06
CA THR A 75 -4.66 -3.98 -0.25
C THR A 75 -5.33 -3.65 1.08
N PHE A 76 -6.48 -3.00 1.02
CA PHE A 76 -7.30 -2.75 2.21
C PHE A 76 -7.66 -4.05 2.95
N GLN A 77 -7.94 -5.14 2.23
CA GLN A 77 -8.23 -6.43 2.84
C GLN A 77 -7.04 -6.98 3.64
N GLN A 78 -5.82 -6.87 3.10
CA GLN A 78 -4.59 -7.27 3.80
C GLN A 78 -4.36 -6.40 5.04
N LEU A 79 -4.60 -5.09 4.94
CA LEU A 79 -4.53 -4.17 6.07
C LEU A 79 -5.48 -4.58 7.20
N ILE A 80 -6.76 -4.82 6.89
CA ILE A 80 -7.76 -5.21 7.89
C ILE A 80 -7.42 -6.57 8.51
N THR A 81 -6.96 -7.53 7.71
CA THR A 81 -6.54 -8.84 8.21
C THR A 81 -5.39 -8.71 9.21
N ALA A 82 -4.35 -7.92 8.87
CA ALA A 82 -3.22 -7.69 9.75
C ALA A 82 -3.62 -6.91 11.02
N LEU A 83 -4.53 -5.94 10.90
CA LEU A 83 -5.03 -5.15 12.02
C LEU A 83 -5.85 -6.01 12.99
N ASN A 84 -6.69 -6.90 12.48
CA ASN A 84 -7.47 -7.84 13.31
C ASN A 84 -6.60 -8.88 14.04
N ALA A 85 -5.44 -9.20 13.49
CA ALA A 85 -4.47 -10.10 14.12
C ALA A 85 -3.52 -9.40 15.10
N LEU A 86 -3.60 -8.07 15.23
CA LEU A 86 -2.67 -7.28 16.02
C LEU A 86 -2.98 -7.42 17.53
N PRO A 87 -2.05 -7.90 18.35
CA PRO A 87 -2.22 -7.94 19.80
C PRO A 87 -2.14 -6.52 20.38
N TYR A 88 -2.66 -6.35 21.59
CA TYR A 88 -2.57 -5.11 22.38
C TYR A 88 -3.29 -3.88 21.82
N VAL A 89 -4.08 -4.03 20.75
CA VAL A 89 -4.97 -2.98 20.24
C VAL A 89 -6.42 -3.26 20.68
N LYS A 90 -7.18 -2.20 20.97
CA LYS A 90 -8.61 -2.36 21.24
C LYS A 90 -9.37 -2.48 19.92
N HIS A 91 -9.88 -3.67 19.61
CA HIS A 91 -10.62 -3.95 18.39
C HIS A 91 -12.05 -3.40 18.45
N GLN A 92 -12.35 -2.39 17.64
CA GLN A 92 -13.67 -1.80 17.43
C GLN A 92 -14.22 -2.09 16.03
N LEU A 93 -13.35 -2.48 15.11
CA LEU A 93 -13.66 -2.66 13.69
C LEU A 93 -13.65 -4.14 13.28
N SER A 94 -13.58 -5.07 14.24
CA SER A 94 -13.66 -6.50 13.95
C SER A 94 -15.01 -6.86 13.34
N HIS A 95 -14.98 -7.64 12.26
CA HIS A 95 -16.17 -8.16 11.58
C HIS A 95 -17.12 -7.10 10.98
N VAL A 96 -16.67 -5.85 10.81
CA VAL A 96 -17.46 -4.81 10.14
C VAL A 96 -17.12 -4.74 8.66
N SER A 97 -18.09 -4.33 7.85
CA SER A 97 -17.87 -4.13 6.41
C SER A 97 -16.98 -2.92 6.13
N ALA A 98 -16.38 -2.88 4.95
CA ALA A 98 -15.56 -1.73 4.50
C ALA A 98 -16.33 -0.39 4.58
N ALA A 99 -17.62 -0.38 4.26
CA ALA A 99 -18.47 0.80 4.39
C ALA A 99 -18.65 1.24 5.85
N GLN A 100 -18.85 0.28 6.77
CA GLN A 100 -18.93 0.55 8.21
C GLN A 100 -17.60 1.05 8.77
N VAL A 101 -16.46 0.51 8.30
CA VAL A 101 -15.13 1.04 8.68
C VAL A 101 -15.06 2.52 8.33
N LEU A 102 -15.38 2.92 7.10
CA LEU A 102 -15.35 4.32 6.68
C LEU A 102 -16.32 5.19 7.50
N ALA A 103 -17.54 4.70 7.76
CA ALA A 103 -18.51 5.42 8.58
C ALA A 103 -17.99 5.65 10.02
N ASN A 104 -17.40 4.63 10.65
CA ASN A 104 -16.79 4.72 11.98
C ASN A 104 -15.60 5.69 12.03
N LEU A 105 -14.91 5.85 10.90
CA LEU A 105 -13.82 6.83 10.76
C LEU A 105 -14.33 8.25 10.48
N GLY A 106 -15.62 8.43 10.22
CA GLY A 106 -16.21 9.70 9.79
C GLY A 106 -15.79 10.09 8.37
N LEU A 107 -15.47 9.11 7.52
CA LEU A 107 -15.03 9.31 6.14
C LEU A 107 -16.22 9.18 5.17
N PRO A 108 -16.18 9.87 4.01
CA PRO A 108 -17.21 9.73 2.99
C PRO A 108 -17.36 8.27 2.53
N ALA A 109 -18.58 7.88 2.18
CA ALA A 109 -18.85 6.57 1.61
C ALA A 109 -18.19 6.45 0.24
N GLN A 110 -17.09 5.71 0.19
CA GLN A 110 -16.28 5.45 -1.02
C GLN A 110 -15.58 4.10 -0.86
N ASN A 111 -14.79 3.70 -1.85
CA ASN A 111 -13.94 2.53 -1.69
C ASN A 111 -12.73 2.90 -0.79
N PRO A 112 -12.41 2.13 0.27
CA PRO A 112 -11.31 2.42 1.18
C PRO A 112 -9.92 2.09 0.61
N GLU A 113 -9.85 1.46 -0.58
CA GLU A 113 -8.59 1.01 -1.15
C GLU A 113 -7.63 2.17 -1.41
N GLY A 114 -6.39 2.00 -0.95
CA GLY A 114 -5.32 2.98 -1.09
C GLY A 114 -5.44 4.24 -0.23
N LEU A 115 -6.44 4.32 0.69
CA LEU A 115 -6.67 5.51 1.53
C LEU A 115 -5.84 5.55 2.81
N PHE A 116 -5.01 4.54 3.06
CA PHE A 116 -4.22 4.42 4.29
C PHE A 116 -2.73 4.41 3.95
N TYR A 117 -1.96 5.32 4.58
CA TYR A 117 -0.55 5.51 4.26
C TYR A 117 0.30 4.39 4.84
N PRO A 118 1.14 3.73 4.03
CA PRO A 118 2.06 2.71 4.51
C PRO A 118 3.17 3.33 5.36
N ALA A 119 3.22 2.93 6.63
CA ALA A 119 4.22 3.36 7.60
C ALA A 119 4.22 2.44 8.83
N THR A 120 5.21 2.59 9.70
CA THR A 120 5.18 1.99 11.04
C THR A 120 4.53 2.98 12.02
N TYR A 121 3.45 2.53 12.66
CA TYR A 121 2.71 3.26 13.67
C TYR A 121 3.03 2.71 15.05
N TYR A 122 3.36 3.60 15.98
CA TYR A 122 3.59 3.25 17.38
C TYR A 122 2.34 3.57 18.18
N PHE A 123 1.89 2.63 19.01
CA PHE A 123 0.66 2.73 19.74
C PHE A 123 0.79 2.14 21.17
N SER A 124 -0.16 2.47 22.05
CA SER A 124 -0.26 1.95 23.41
C SER A 124 -1.50 1.10 23.58
N LEU A 125 -1.64 0.39 24.69
CA LEU A 125 -2.79 -0.47 25.02
C LEU A 125 -4.17 0.23 24.98
N VAL A 126 -4.20 1.55 25.09
CA VAL A 126 -5.46 2.32 25.00
C VAL A 126 -5.87 2.66 23.59
N THR A 127 -4.97 2.45 22.61
CA THR A 127 -5.20 2.77 21.19
C THR A 127 -6.18 1.77 20.58
N THR A 128 -7.10 2.27 19.79
CA THR A 128 -8.04 1.45 19.02
C THR A 128 -7.52 1.22 17.60
N ASP A 129 -8.01 0.17 16.95
CA ASP A 129 -7.80 -0.07 15.52
C ASP A 129 -8.34 1.09 14.67
N SER A 130 -9.45 1.72 15.10
CA SER A 130 -10.00 2.93 14.51
C SER A 130 -9.02 4.11 14.58
N ASP A 131 -8.27 4.27 15.69
CA ASP A 131 -7.28 5.33 15.83
C ASP A 131 -6.11 5.11 14.86
N LEU A 132 -5.60 3.89 14.74
CA LEU A 132 -4.53 3.54 13.80
C LEU A 132 -4.93 3.86 12.36
N LEU A 133 -6.16 3.51 11.96
CA LEU A 133 -6.68 3.84 10.63
C LEU A 133 -6.84 5.35 10.43
N LYS A 134 -7.35 6.09 11.44
CA LYS A 134 -7.43 7.56 11.37
C LYS A 134 -6.07 8.22 11.22
N TRP A 135 -5.05 7.73 11.93
CA TRP A 135 -3.69 8.27 11.81
C TRP A 135 -3.12 8.02 10.42
N SER A 136 -3.28 6.79 9.90
CA SER A 136 -2.77 6.44 8.56
C SER A 136 -3.49 7.21 7.45
N TYR A 137 -4.81 7.39 7.56
CA TYR A 137 -5.59 8.21 6.63
C TYR A 137 -5.12 9.68 6.64
N ARG A 138 -5.03 10.31 7.84
CA ARG A 138 -4.56 11.70 7.97
C ARG A 138 -3.15 11.88 7.45
N LEU A 139 -2.29 10.87 7.65
CA LEU A 139 -0.92 10.92 7.13
C LEU A 139 -0.90 10.86 5.61
N LEU A 140 -1.75 10.01 4.99
CA LEU A 140 -1.91 9.99 3.54
C LEU A 140 -2.38 11.35 3.01
N GLU A 141 -3.45 11.88 3.58
CA GLU A 141 -4.00 13.19 3.19
C GLU A 141 -2.92 14.28 3.21
N LYS A 142 -2.15 14.34 4.30
CA LYS A 142 -1.03 15.30 4.45
C LYS A 142 0.03 15.09 3.37
N LYS A 143 0.50 13.85 3.16
CA LYS A 143 1.55 13.52 2.19
C LYS A 143 1.10 13.76 0.75
N LEU A 144 -0.10 13.29 0.41
CA LEU A 144 -0.68 13.48 -0.92
C LEU A 144 -0.92 14.96 -1.23
N HIS A 145 -1.45 15.74 -0.27
CA HIS A 145 -1.65 17.17 -0.44
C HIS A 145 -0.32 17.92 -0.67
N GLN A 146 0.72 17.59 0.11
CA GLN A 146 2.05 18.18 -0.06
C GLN A 146 2.63 17.85 -1.43
N ALA A 147 2.60 16.58 -1.84
CA ALA A 147 3.12 16.13 -3.13
C ALA A 147 2.32 16.74 -4.31
N TRP A 148 0.99 16.85 -4.17
CA TRP A 148 0.14 17.44 -5.21
C TRP A 148 0.46 18.91 -5.50
N LYS A 149 0.92 19.68 -4.51
CA LYS A 149 1.29 21.09 -4.70
C LYS A 149 2.47 21.28 -5.66
N THR A 150 3.40 20.34 -5.67
CA THR A 150 4.63 20.38 -6.48
C THR A 150 4.55 19.59 -7.77
N ARG A 151 3.36 19.08 -8.14
CA ARG A 151 3.17 18.21 -9.30
C ARG A 151 3.62 18.85 -10.60
N ALA A 152 4.09 18.04 -11.52
CA ALA A 152 4.43 18.46 -12.88
C ALA A 152 3.21 19.07 -13.60
N VAL A 153 3.47 20.03 -14.48
CA VAL A 153 2.44 20.66 -15.30
C VAL A 153 1.96 19.69 -16.39
N GLY A 154 0.69 19.81 -16.77
CA GLY A 154 0.13 19.06 -17.90
C GLY A 154 -0.17 17.59 -17.64
N LEU A 155 -0.28 17.14 -16.39
CA LEU A 155 -0.71 15.78 -16.07
C LEU A 155 -2.17 15.55 -16.56
N PRO A 156 -2.51 14.34 -17.05
CA PRO A 156 -3.82 14.04 -17.60
C PRO A 156 -4.93 13.83 -16.55
N TYR A 157 -4.61 14.00 -15.29
CA TYR A 157 -5.54 13.92 -14.17
C TYR A 157 -5.66 15.24 -13.43
N LYS A 158 -6.89 15.53 -12.95
CA LYS A 158 -7.26 16.85 -12.38
C LYS A 158 -7.38 16.84 -10.85
N LYS A 159 -7.47 15.65 -10.24
CA LYS A 159 -7.64 15.46 -8.80
C LYS A 159 -6.49 14.63 -8.22
N SER A 160 -6.08 14.95 -6.99
CA SER A 160 -5.04 14.20 -6.28
C SER A 160 -5.38 12.71 -6.13
N TYR A 161 -6.66 12.37 -6.00
CA TYR A 161 -7.13 10.99 -5.97
C TYR A 161 -6.78 10.20 -7.24
N GLN A 162 -6.83 10.84 -8.42
CA GLN A 162 -6.41 10.19 -9.67
C GLN A 162 -4.89 9.92 -9.69
N ALA A 163 -4.10 10.82 -9.11
CA ALA A 163 -2.67 10.58 -8.91
C ALA A 163 -2.42 9.41 -7.95
N LEU A 164 -3.26 9.25 -6.91
CA LEU A 164 -3.19 8.12 -6.00
C LEU A 164 -3.48 6.78 -6.71
N ILE A 165 -4.46 6.78 -7.64
CA ILE A 165 -4.72 5.60 -8.50
C ILE A 165 -3.47 5.26 -9.31
N VAL A 166 -2.87 6.23 -10.02
CA VAL A 166 -1.64 5.99 -10.79
C VAL A 166 -0.50 5.49 -9.89
N ALA A 167 -0.33 6.10 -8.71
CA ALA A 167 0.68 5.67 -7.75
C ALA A 167 0.49 4.21 -7.31
N SER A 168 -0.75 3.77 -7.10
CA SER A 168 -1.03 2.37 -6.73
C SER A 168 -0.72 1.38 -7.87
N LEU A 169 -0.91 1.79 -9.12
CA LEU A 169 -0.48 1.00 -10.28
C LEU A 169 1.05 0.89 -10.32
N VAL A 170 1.75 2.01 -10.21
CA VAL A 170 3.23 2.04 -10.17
C VAL A 170 3.79 1.19 -9.03
N GLU A 171 3.17 1.25 -7.83
CA GLU A 171 3.59 0.47 -6.66
C GLU A 171 3.52 -1.03 -6.91
N LYS A 172 2.52 -1.49 -7.66
CA LYS A 172 2.34 -2.91 -7.97
C LYS A 172 3.15 -3.40 -9.15
N GLU A 173 3.72 -2.50 -9.96
CA GLU A 173 4.50 -2.86 -11.14
C GLU A 173 6.00 -3.04 -10.84
N THR A 174 6.58 -2.21 -9.96
CA THR A 174 8.03 -2.28 -9.72
C THR A 174 8.44 -1.97 -8.28
N ALA A 175 9.38 -2.76 -7.78
CA ALA A 175 10.12 -2.46 -6.55
C ALA A 175 11.33 -1.53 -6.82
N ILE A 176 11.75 -1.38 -8.09
CA ILE A 176 12.97 -0.65 -8.47
C ILE A 176 12.68 0.85 -8.46
N ALA A 177 13.35 1.58 -7.57
CA ALA A 177 13.13 3.02 -7.39
C ALA A 177 13.32 3.84 -8.69
N LYS A 178 14.32 3.50 -9.51
CA LYS A 178 14.62 4.20 -10.77
C LYS A 178 13.55 4.01 -11.85
N GLU A 179 12.79 2.92 -11.80
CA GLU A 179 11.77 2.61 -12.80
C GLU A 179 10.43 3.25 -12.50
N ARG A 180 10.14 3.60 -11.23
CA ARG A 180 8.86 4.22 -10.85
C ARG A 180 8.49 5.44 -11.71
N PRO A 181 9.37 6.44 -11.92
CA PRO A 181 9.06 7.57 -12.81
C PRO A 181 8.85 7.15 -14.27
N MET A 182 9.58 6.13 -14.75
CA MET A 182 9.46 5.64 -16.11
C MET A 182 8.12 4.95 -16.36
N ILE A 183 7.70 4.08 -15.44
CA ILE A 183 6.38 3.42 -15.49
C ILE A 183 5.25 4.46 -15.38
N ALA A 184 5.37 5.41 -14.45
CA ALA A 184 4.44 6.54 -14.36
C ALA A 184 4.37 7.32 -15.67
N GLY A 185 5.50 7.53 -16.33
CA GLY A 185 5.60 8.17 -17.64
C GLY A 185 4.85 7.42 -18.73
N VAL A 186 5.01 6.10 -18.81
CA VAL A 186 4.24 5.25 -19.74
C VAL A 186 2.74 5.38 -19.46
N ILE A 187 2.30 5.28 -18.20
CA ILE A 187 0.89 5.42 -17.83
C ILE A 187 0.34 6.79 -18.27
N VAL A 188 1.05 7.87 -17.98
CA VAL A 188 0.63 9.24 -18.34
C VAL A 188 0.53 9.42 -19.85
N ARG A 189 1.49 8.92 -20.64
CA ARG A 189 1.48 9.00 -22.09
C ARG A 189 0.34 8.19 -22.69
N ARG A 190 0.10 6.97 -22.20
CA ARG A 190 -1.04 6.14 -22.64
C ARG A 190 -2.38 6.80 -22.33
N LEU A 191 -2.53 7.39 -21.14
CA LEU A 191 -3.74 8.14 -20.77
C LEU A 191 -3.98 9.32 -21.73
N ARG A 192 -2.95 10.11 -22.07
CA ARG A 192 -3.06 11.23 -23.02
C ARG A 192 -3.41 10.76 -24.43
N ALA A 193 -2.87 9.64 -24.86
CA ALA A 193 -3.13 9.06 -26.18
C ALA A 193 -4.44 8.26 -26.23
N GLY A 194 -5.15 8.09 -25.12
CA GLY A 194 -6.35 7.25 -25.05
C GLY A 194 -6.07 5.76 -25.32
N ILE A 195 -4.83 5.30 -25.06
CA ILE A 195 -4.42 3.90 -25.19
C ILE A 195 -4.79 3.16 -23.89
N PRO A 196 -5.34 1.92 -23.95
CA PRO A 196 -5.57 1.08 -22.78
C PRO A 196 -4.29 0.91 -21.97
N LEU A 197 -4.36 0.96 -20.63
CA LEU A 197 -3.15 0.87 -19.80
C LEU A 197 -2.51 -0.51 -19.84
N GLN A 198 -3.29 -1.58 -19.91
CA GLN A 198 -2.86 -2.98 -20.00
C GLN A 198 -1.93 -3.37 -18.84
N ILE A 199 -2.39 -3.09 -17.62
CA ILE A 199 -1.67 -3.37 -16.37
C ILE A 199 -2.28 -4.59 -15.69
N ASP A 200 -1.52 -5.68 -15.63
CA ASP A 200 -1.95 -6.96 -15.08
C ASP A 200 -2.40 -6.86 -13.61
N ALA A 201 -1.70 -6.06 -12.82
CA ALA A 201 -2.02 -5.85 -11.40
C ALA A 201 -3.44 -5.31 -11.19
N SER A 202 -3.99 -4.52 -12.12
CA SER A 202 -5.35 -4.02 -12.03
C SER A 202 -6.39 -5.14 -12.24
N ILE A 203 -6.12 -6.09 -13.14
CA ILE A 203 -6.98 -7.27 -13.35
C ILE A 203 -6.93 -8.19 -12.14
N ILE A 204 -5.71 -8.48 -11.64
CA ILE A 204 -5.50 -9.31 -10.43
C ILE A 204 -6.30 -8.74 -9.26
N TYR A 205 -6.23 -7.42 -9.05
CA TYR A 205 -7.03 -6.76 -8.03
C TYR A 205 -8.54 -6.93 -8.26
N GLY A 206 -9.00 -6.74 -9.50
CA GLY A 206 -10.41 -6.88 -9.88
C GLY A 206 -10.94 -8.32 -9.75
N LEU A 207 -10.10 -9.32 -9.92
CA LEU A 207 -10.45 -10.74 -9.68
C LEU A 207 -10.55 -11.05 -8.18
N GLY A 208 -9.80 -10.36 -7.33
CA GLY A 208 -9.80 -10.59 -5.88
C GLY A 208 -9.54 -12.06 -5.53
N SER A 209 -10.44 -12.68 -4.79
CA SER A 209 -10.31 -14.09 -4.37
C SER A 209 -10.43 -15.11 -5.51
N ALA A 210 -10.93 -14.72 -6.68
CA ALA A 210 -11.00 -15.59 -7.86
C ALA A 210 -9.65 -15.72 -8.58
N TYR A 211 -8.64 -14.90 -8.22
CA TYR A 211 -7.31 -15.03 -8.79
C TYR A 211 -6.60 -16.28 -8.33
N SER A 212 -6.27 -17.16 -9.27
CA SER A 212 -5.66 -18.49 -9.01
C SER A 212 -4.13 -18.50 -9.04
N GLY A 213 -3.49 -17.33 -9.05
CA GLY A 213 -2.02 -17.21 -9.13
C GLY A 213 -1.48 -17.01 -10.56
N LYS A 214 -2.31 -17.15 -11.59
CA LYS A 214 -1.93 -16.90 -13.00
C LYS A 214 -3.11 -16.29 -13.75
N LEU A 215 -2.85 -15.21 -14.52
CA LEU A 215 -3.84 -14.65 -15.43
C LEU A 215 -4.05 -15.57 -16.64
N THR A 216 -5.31 -15.79 -16.98
CA THR A 216 -5.72 -16.51 -18.18
C THR A 216 -6.10 -15.53 -19.30
N VAL A 217 -6.20 -16.05 -20.53
CA VAL A 217 -6.69 -15.24 -21.66
C VAL A 217 -8.15 -14.79 -21.45
N GLU A 218 -8.94 -15.59 -20.75
CA GLU A 218 -10.31 -15.25 -20.39
C GLU A 218 -10.34 -14.05 -19.40
N ASP A 219 -9.48 -14.05 -18.39
CA ASP A 219 -9.34 -12.92 -17.44
C ASP A 219 -8.97 -11.62 -18.16
N LEU A 220 -8.07 -11.67 -19.14
CA LEU A 220 -7.67 -10.51 -19.95
C LEU A 220 -8.81 -9.98 -20.81
N ARG A 221 -9.75 -10.84 -21.24
CA ARG A 221 -10.90 -10.47 -22.11
C ARG A 221 -12.16 -10.09 -21.33
N LYS A 222 -12.29 -10.58 -20.08
CA LYS A 222 -13.46 -10.31 -19.24
C LYS A 222 -13.55 -8.82 -18.91
N ASP A 223 -14.62 -8.17 -19.37
CA ASP A 223 -14.82 -6.76 -19.07
C ASP A 223 -15.24 -6.55 -17.61
N THR A 224 -14.37 -5.89 -16.84
CA THR A 224 -14.61 -5.49 -15.45
C THR A 224 -14.16 -4.04 -15.26
N PRO A 225 -14.64 -3.33 -14.22
CA PRO A 225 -14.21 -1.96 -13.95
C PRO A 225 -12.69 -1.80 -13.77
N TYR A 226 -11.99 -2.86 -13.39
CA TYR A 226 -10.55 -2.88 -13.16
C TYR A 226 -9.75 -3.45 -14.34
N ASN A 227 -10.41 -3.95 -15.39
CA ASN A 227 -9.70 -4.50 -16.55
C ASN A 227 -9.22 -3.38 -17.48
N THR A 228 -7.95 -2.99 -17.31
CA THR A 228 -7.30 -1.96 -18.12
C THR A 228 -6.85 -2.43 -19.51
N TYR A 229 -7.16 -3.69 -19.92
CA TYR A 229 -7.02 -4.17 -21.31
C TYR A 229 -8.27 -3.87 -22.11
N THR A 230 -9.47 -4.03 -21.51
CA THR A 230 -10.74 -3.81 -22.19
C THR A 230 -11.25 -2.37 -22.04
N ARG A 231 -10.87 -1.70 -20.94
CA ARG A 231 -11.29 -0.33 -20.63
C ARG A 231 -10.13 0.65 -20.72
N ARG A 232 -10.41 1.81 -21.33
CA ARG A 232 -9.47 2.93 -21.40
C ARG A 232 -9.57 3.78 -20.13
N GLY A 233 -8.47 4.48 -19.80
CA GLY A 233 -8.43 5.37 -18.65
C GLY A 233 -7.98 4.67 -17.38
N LEU A 234 -8.16 5.34 -16.24
CA LEU A 234 -7.81 4.82 -14.92
C LEU A 234 -8.88 3.85 -14.41
N PRO A 235 -8.50 2.84 -13.62
CA PRO A 235 -9.47 2.08 -12.85
C PRO A 235 -10.20 2.99 -11.85
N PRO A 236 -11.37 2.57 -11.33
CA PRO A 236 -12.22 3.43 -10.50
C PRO A 236 -11.58 3.83 -9.16
N THR A 237 -10.67 3.02 -8.64
CA THR A 237 -9.99 3.25 -7.35
C THR A 237 -8.51 2.89 -7.45
N PRO A 238 -7.69 3.28 -6.47
CA PRO A 238 -6.42 2.61 -6.23
C PRO A 238 -6.60 1.09 -6.12
N ILE A 239 -5.52 0.34 -6.29
CA ILE A 239 -5.49 -1.13 -6.18
C ILE A 239 -4.61 -1.63 -5.02
N ALA A 240 -3.96 -0.71 -4.34
CA ALA A 240 -3.11 -0.96 -3.17
C ALA A 240 -2.78 0.36 -2.46
N SER A 241 -2.17 0.28 -1.28
CA SER A 241 -1.61 1.41 -0.54
C SER A 241 -0.24 1.80 -1.10
N PRO A 242 -0.09 2.93 -1.83
CA PRO A 242 1.16 3.29 -2.46
C PRO A 242 2.12 3.98 -1.49
N SER A 243 3.43 3.78 -1.70
CA SER A 243 4.51 4.52 -1.05
C SER A 243 4.55 6.00 -1.47
N LEU A 244 5.26 6.83 -0.69
CA LEU A 244 5.52 8.22 -1.11
C LEU A 244 6.33 8.27 -2.41
N ALA A 245 7.22 7.30 -2.63
CA ALA A 245 8.02 7.22 -3.86
C ALA A 245 7.13 7.01 -5.10
N SER A 246 6.13 6.13 -5.02
CA SER A 246 5.16 5.91 -6.10
C SER A 246 4.22 7.10 -6.30
N ILE A 247 3.79 7.78 -5.21
CA ILE A 247 3.02 9.03 -5.29
C ILE A 247 3.85 10.12 -6.00
N THR A 248 5.11 10.27 -5.62
CA THR A 248 6.02 11.23 -6.25
C THR A 248 6.24 10.90 -7.73
N ALA A 249 6.44 9.64 -8.07
CA ALA A 249 6.59 9.20 -9.47
C ALA A 249 5.35 9.49 -10.31
N ALA A 250 4.15 9.26 -9.78
CA ALA A 250 2.89 9.59 -10.44
C ALA A 250 2.74 11.10 -10.70
N LEU A 251 3.28 11.93 -9.82
CA LEU A 251 3.21 13.39 -9.92
C LEU A 251 4.38 14.02 -10.70
N HIS A 252 5.49 13.30 -10.83
CA HIS A 252 6.69 13.69 -11.58
C HIS A 252 7.14 12.55 -12.50
N PRO A 253 6.31 12.17 -13.50
CA PRO A 253 6.65 11.13 -14.46
C PRO A 253 7.85 11.54 -15.30
N ASP A 254 8.59 10.54 -15.79
CA ASP A 254 9.68 10.79 -16.72
C ASP A 254 9.21 11.41 -18.05
N GLN A 255 10.11 12.10 -18.74
CA GLN A 255 9.82 12.80 -19.99
C GLN A 255 10.26 12.01 -21.24
N SER A 256 10.58 10.71 -21.10
CA SER A 256 10.90 9.86 -22.26
C SER A 256 9.69 9.71 -23.21
N GLN A 257 9.90 9.07 -24.36
CA GLN A 257 8.83 8.77 -25.32
C GLN A 257 8.30 7.34 -25.18
N ASN A 258 8.70 6.60 -24.13
CA ASN A 258 8.33 5.21 -23.95
C ASN A 258 6.81 5.05 -23.75
N LEU A 259 6.20 4.15 -24.53
CA LEU A 259 4.79 3.78 -24.48
C LEU A 259 4.57 2.36 -23.95
N TYR A 260 5.64 1.57 -23.85
CA TYR A 260 5.60 0.15 -23.49
C TYR A 260 6.71 -0.18 -22.51
N PHE A 261 6.48 -1.18 -21.70
CA PHE A 261 7.51 -1.85 -20.90
C PHE A 261 7.22 -3.35 -20.81
N VAL A 262 8.24 -4.15 -20.62
CA VAL A 262 8.15 -5.60 -20.44
C VAL A 262 9.19 -6.04 -19.41
N ALA A 263 8.81 -6.97 -18.53
CA ALA A 263 9.69 -7.52 -17.51
C ALA A 263 10.82 -8.35 -18.17
N LYS A 264 12.06 -8.12 -17.73
CA LYS A 264 13.24 -8.85 -18.23
C LYS A 264 13.45 -10.21 -17.54
N GLY A 265 12.75 -10.45 -16.42
CA GLY A 265 12.91 -11.67 -15.63
C GLY A 265 13.91 -11.56 -14.48
N ASP A 266 14.66 -10.49 -14.36
CA ASP A 266 15.58 -10.15 -13.28
C ASP A 266 14.98 -9.13 -12.28
N GLY A 267 13.67 -8.86 -12.39
CA GLY A 267 12.94 -7.87 -11.62
C GLY A 267 12.93 -6.48 -12.24
N SER A 268 13.73 -6.25 -13.32
CA SER A 268 13.75 -4.99 -14.06
C SER A 268 12.91 -5.05 -15.34
N HIS A 269 12.70 -3.87 -15.96
CA HIS A 269 11.92 -3.74 -17.19
C HIS A 269 12.73 -3.20 -18.35
N GLN A 270 12.37 -3.66 -19.56
CA GLN A 270 12.76 -3.02 -20.81
C GLN A 270 11.67 -2.06 -21.25
N PHE A 271 12.04 -0.82 -21.51
CA PHE A 271 11.14 0.22 -22.00
C PHE A 271 11.30 0.40 -23.50
N SER A 272 10.20 0.68 -24.20
CA SER A 272 10.15 0.81 -25.67
C SER A 272 9.21 1.94 -26.08
N GLN A 273 9.55 2.64 -27.17
CA GLN A 273 8.79 3.78 -27.66
C GLN A 273 7.61 3.36 -28.56
N ASN A 274 7.76 2.28 -29.29
CA ASN A 274 6.78 1.79 -30.24
C ASN A 274 6.54 0.28 -30.09
N LEU A 275 5.47 -0.21 -30.75
CA LEU A 275 5.07 -1.61 -30.66
C LEU A 275 6.09 -2.58 -31.25
N SER A 276 6.81 -2.17 -32.31
CA SER A 276 7.83 -3.02 -32.92
C SER A 276 8.98 -3.31 -31.97
N GLU A 277 9.51 -2.29 -31.31
CA GLU A 277 10.54 -2.44 -30.26
C GLU A 277 10.04 -3.27 -29.08
N HIS A 278 8.78 -3.04 -28.67
CA HIS A 278 8.17 -3.80 -27.59
C HIS A 278 8.06 -5.29 -27.92
N ASN A 279 7.60 -5.62 -29.12
CA ASN A 279 7.49 -7.00 -29.58
C ASN A 279 8.85 -7.72 -29.61
N LEU A 280 9.89 -7.04 -30.06
CA LEU A 280 11.27 -7.56 -30.01
C LEU A 280 11.72 -7.81 -28.56
N ALA A 281 11.43 -6.89 -27.64
CA ALA A 281 11.74 -7.06 -26.23
C ALA A 281 10.96 -8.23 -25.60
N VAL A 282 9.66 -8.38 -25.91
CA VAL A 282 8.85 -9.53 -25.47
C VAL A 282 9.43 -10.84 -25.97
N GLN A 283 9.82 -10.90 -27.25
CA GLN A 283 10.48 -12.08 -27.81
C GLN A 283 11.76 -12.40 -27.04
N LEU A 284 12.62 -11.40 -26.86
CA LEU A 284 13.92 -11.59 -26.18
C LEU A 284 13.78 -12.02 -24.72
N TYR A 285 12.92 -11.36 -23.95
CA TYR A 285 12.89 -11.52 -22.50
C TYR A 285 11.83 -12.52 -22.00
N GLN A 286 10.75 -12.73 -22.73
CA GLN A 286 9.69 -13.62 -22.28
C GLN A 286 9.63 -14.94 -23.05
N LEU A 287 9.85 -14.94 -24.36
CA LEU A 287 9.75 -16.12 -25.20
C LEU A 287 11.06 -16.89 -25.31
N ASP A 288 12.16 -16.21 -25.62
CA ASP A 288 13.47 -16.86 -25.80
C ASP A 288 14.01 -17.43 -24.47
N GLN A 289 13.74 -16.76 -23.34
CA GLN A 289 14.13 -17.29 -22.02
C GLN A 289 13.28 -18.46 -21.54
N ARG A 290 11.97 -18.46 -21.84
CA ARG A 290 11.07 -19.58 -21.48
C ARG A 290 11.21 -20.80 -22.38
N TYR A 291 11.63 -20.60 -23.63
CA TYR A 291 11.73 -21.64 -24.64
C TYR A 291 13.04 -21.55 -25.43
N PRO A 292 14.21 -21.80 -24.79
CA PRO A 292 15.52 -21.66 -25.45
C PRO A 292 15.70 -22.61 -26.65
N TYR A 293 14.91 -23.68 -26.73
CA TYR A 293 14.88 -24.60 -27.87
C TYR A 293 14.21 -23.99 -29.12
N LEU A 294 13.37 -22.98 -28.98
CA LEU A 294 12.73 -22.29 -30.11
C LEU A 294 13.73 -21.37 -30.83
N LYS A 295 14.76 -20.88 -30.12
CA LYS A 295 15.86 -20.07 -30.70
C LYS A 295 16.60 -20.76 -31.83
N LYS A 296 16.72 -22.09 -31.77
CA LYS A 296 17.33 -22.90 -32.85
C LYS A 296 16.43 -23.12 -34.07
N LYS A 297 15.14 -22.83 -34.00
CA LYS A 297 14.15 -23.05 -35.08
C LYS A 297 13.59 -21.77 -35.70
N SER A 298 13.87 -20.59 -35.14
CA SER A 298 13.25 -19.33 -35.59
C SER A 298 13.69 -18.87 -36.99
N SER A 299 14.82 -19.39 -37.51
CA SER A 299 15.22 -19.16 -38.90
C SER A 299 14.42 -19.99 -39.93
N ARG A 300 13.49 -20.83 -39.55
CA ARG A 300 12.71 -21.75 -40.42
C ARG A 300 11.25 -21.92 -40.07
N LEU A 301 10.65 -21.11 -39.17
CA LEU A 301 9.27 -21.29 -38.74
C LEU A 301 8.30 -20.49 -39.61
N ASN A 302 7.63 -21.20 -40.53
CA ASN A 302 6.42 -20.75 -41.19
C ASN A 302 5.20 -20.98 -40.28
N CYS A 303 4.19 -20.08 -40.27
CA CYS A 303 2.98 -20.16 -39.42
C CYS A 303 2.27 -21.53 -39.42
N GLN A 304 2.49 -22.36 -40.42
CA GLN A 304 1.88 -23.68 -40.58
C GLN A 304 2.42 -24.76 -39.66
N ASN A 305 3.60 -24.56 -39.03
CA ASN A 305 4.27 -25.61 -38.24
C ASN A 305 4.20 -25.43 -36.71
N LEU A 306 3.31 -24.58 -36.21
CA LEU A 306 3.19 -24.27 -34.76
C LEU A 306 2.16 -25.17 -34.03
N TRP A 307 2.16 -26.48 -34.28
CA TRP A 307 1.18 -27.42 -33.68
C TRP A 307 1.31 -27.58 -32.16
N PHE A 308 2.46 -27.25 -31.57
CA PHE A 308 2.74 -27.41 -30.13
C PHE A 308 2.63 -26.12 -29.31
N VAL A 309 2.18 -25.02 -29.89
CA VAL A 309 2.05 -23.74 -29.20
C VAL A 309 0.56 -23.44 -28.94
N SER A 310 0.23 -22.90 -27.74
CA SER A 310 -1.15 -22.59 -27.40
C SER A 310 -1.80 -21.68 -28.46
N GLN A 311 -3.12 -21.78 -28.61
CA GLN A 311 -3.88 -21.03 -29.64
C GLN A 311 -3.68 -19.52 -29.55
N SER A 312 -3.45 -18.97 -28.33
CA SER A 312 -3.12 -17.58 -28.08
C SER A 312 -1.74 -17.17 -28.64
N MET A 313 -0.75 -18.06 -28.55
CA MET A 313 0.57 -17.81 -29.13
C MET A 313 0.57 -17.92 -30.67
N ARG A 314 -0.27 -18.77 -31.27
CA ARG A 314 -0.44 -18.83 -32.71
C ARG A 314 -0.97 -17.53 -33.29
N THR A 315 -2.02 -16.98 -32.69
CA THR A 315 -2.61 -15.71 -33.12
C THR A 315 -1.61 -14.56 -33.01
N PHE A 316 -0.81 -14.55 -31.95
CA PHE A 316 0.25 -13.57 -31.72
C PHE A 316 1.38 -13.65 -32.77
N PHE A 317 1.87 -14.89 -33.07
CA PHE A 317 2.92 -15.09 -34.07
C PHE A 317 2.44 -14.80 -35.50
N CYS A 318 1.17 -15.10 -35.83
CA CYS A 318 0.64 -14.82 -37.16
C CYS A 318 0.33 -13.33 -37.38
N GLN A 319 0.08 -12.55 -36.32
CA GLN A 319 -0.08 -11.10 -36.40
C GLN A 319 1.25 -10.35 -36.51
N LEU A 320 2.38 -10.96 -36.17
CA LEU A 320 3.72 -10.36 -36.29
C LEU A 320 4.33 -10.49 -37.69
N ASN A 321 3.82 -11.40 -38.52
CA ASN A 321 4.36 -11.68 -39.86
C ASN A 321 3.44 -11.19 -41.02
N ASN A 322 2.38 -10.46 -40.71
CA ASN A 322 1.57 -9.65 -41.60
C ASN A 322 1.70 -8.17 -41.26
#